data_37337c562c833b77720abf6eb06c55e0
#
_entry.id   37337c562c833b77720abf6eb06c55e0
#
_cell.length_a   1.000
_cell.length_b   1.000
_cell.length_c   1.000
_cell.angle_alpha   90.00
_cell.angle_beta   90.00
_cell.angle_gamma   90.00
#
_symmetry.space_group_name_H-M   'P 1'
#
loop_
_entity.id
_entity.type
_entity.pdbx_description
1 polymer ?
#
loop_
_entity_poly.entity_id
_entity_poly.type
_entity_poly.pdbx_seq_one_letter_code
_entity_poly.pdbx_strand_id
1 'polypeptide(L)'
;KRRGLRVLDRNVRLRAGELDIVCEPDDESMLILVEVKARSVRPGYDQPFAPPEEAVDQDKKEKLIELMLELRRRHRNLDRPTRIDVVGVDVFEPGTWRERVRIRHYEGAVKV
;
A
#
# COMPACT_ATOMS: atom_id res chain seq x y z
N LYS A 1 -6.65 8.32 7.56
CA LYS A 1 -5.83 9.31 8.25
C LYS A 1 -5.32 8.82 9.61
N ARG A 2 -4.91 7.57 9.65
CA ARG A 2 -4.34 6.99 10.86
C ARG A 2 -2.86 7.33 10.97
N ARG A 3 -2.34 7.42 12.17
CA ARG A 3 -0.93 7.63 12.47
C ARG A 3 -0.38 8.94 11.91
N GLY A 4 -1.21 9.96 11.82
CA GLY A 4 -0.76 11.25 11.34
C GLY A 4 -0.42 11.28 9.85
N LEU A 5 -1.02 10.40 9.06
CA LEU A 5 -0.84 10.37 7.62
C LEU A 5 -1.98 11.09 6.93
N ARG A 6 -1.65 11.91 5.95
CA ARG A 6 -2.63 12.62 5.14
C ARG A 6 -2.66 12.00 3.75
N VAL A 7 -3.86 11.65 3.27
CA VAL A 7 -4.02 11.11 1.93
C VAL A 7 -3.97 12.24 0.92
N LEU A 8 -3.00 12.17 0.01
CA LEU A 8 -2.85 13.15 -1.06
C LEU A 8 -3.68 12.78 -2.29
N ASP A 9 -3.72 11.49 -2.63
CA ASP A 9 -4.41 11.03 -3.81
C ASP A 9 -4.73 9.55 -3.70
N ARG A 10 -5.71 9.09 -4.49
CA ARG A 10 -6.14 7.70 -4.55
C ARG A 10 -6.27 7.28 -6.01
N ASN A 11 -6.05 5.99 -6.26
CA ASN A 11 -6.19 5.40 -7.60
C ASN A 11 -5.46 6.23 -8.65
N VAL A 12 -4.18 6.51 -8.37
CA VAL A 12 -3.35 7.34 -9.22
C VAL A 12 -2.93 6.55 -10.44
N ARG A 13 -3.32 7.01 -11.62
CA ARG A 13 -2.95 6.37 -12.89
C ARG A 13 -1.68 6.99 -13.43
N LEU A 14 -0.68 6.13 -13.69
CA LEU A 14 0.60 6.50 -14.22
C LEU A 14 0.89 5.62 -15.44
N ARG A 15 1.90 5.97 -16.22
CA ARG A 15 2.27 5.15 -17.38
C ARG A 15 2.63 3.74 -17.01
N ALA A 16 3.35 3.57 -15.90
CA ALA A 16 3.81 2.27 -15.46
C ALA A 16 2.70 1.45 -14.81
N GLY A 17 1.56 2.06 -14.46
CA GLY A 17 0.45 1.36 -13.82
C GLY A 17 -0.34 2.26 -12.89
N GLU A 18 -0.96 1.67 -11.88
CA GLU A 18 -1.83 2.38 -10.96
C GLU A 18 -1.31 2.23 -9.52
N LEU A 19 -1.34 3.32 -8.76
CA LEU A 19 -1.05 3.34 -7.34
C LEU A 19 -2.36 3.46 -6.57
N ASP A 20 -2.52 2.65 -5.53
CA ASP A 20 -3.74 2.65 -4.74
C ASP A 20 -3.91 3.92 -3.93
N ILE A 21 -2.90 4.30 -3.17
CA ILE A 21 -2.95 5.48 -2.31
C ILE A 21 -1.58 6.14 -2.27
N VAL A 22 -1.59 7.48 -2.30
CA VAL A 22 -0.39 8.29 -2.04
C VAL A 22 -0.69 9.16 -0.84
N CYS A 23 0.17 9.12 0.16
CA CYS A 23 -0.01 9.92 1.36
C CYS A 23 1.31 10.52 1.85
N GLU A 24 1.22 11.37 2.85
CA GLU A 24 2.37 12.00 3.48
C GLU A 24 2.11 12.18 4.98
N PRO A 25 3.18 12.21 5.80
CA PRO A 25 3.03 12.57 7.21
C PRO A 25 2.65 14.06 7.34
N ASP A 26 2.16 14.46 8.50
CA ASP A 26 1.77 15.83 8.75
C ASP A 26 2.93 16.83 8.59
N ASP A 27 4.17 16.39 8.83
CA ASP A 27 5.35 17.23 8.66
C ASP A 27 5.87 17.31 7.22
N GLU A 28 5.20 16.62 6.29
CA GLU A 28 5.54 16.59 4.86
C GLU A 28 6.96 16.12 4.56
N SER A 29 7.55 15.34 5.46
CA SER A 29 8.94 14.90 5.36
C SER A 29 9.22 13.90 4.25
N MET A 30 8.19 13.16 3.79
CA MET A 30 8.34 12.11 2.80
C MET A 30 7.05 11.87 2.04
N LEU A 31 7.15 11.15 0.94
CA LEU A 31 5.99 10.59 0.25
C LEU A 31 5.86 9.12 0.62
N ILE A 32 4.65 8.67 0.84
CA ILE A 32 4.37 7.26 1.17
C ILE A 32 3.42 6.71 0.12
N LEU A 33 3.89 5.72 -0.62
CA LEU A 33 3.09 5.00 -1.60
C LEU A 33 2.55 3.76 -0.90
N VAL A 34 1.25 3.54 -0.99
CA VAL A 34 0.60 2.42 -0.30
C VAL A 34 0.02 1.46 -1.32
N GLU A 35 0.46 0.22 -1.23
CA GLU A 35 -0.11 -0.90 -2.00
C GLU A 35 -1.08 -1.64 -1.08
N VAL A 36 -2.32 -1.79 -1.53
CA VAL A 36 -3.36 -2.47 -0.75
C VAL A 36 -3.52 -3.90 -1.26
N LYS A 37 -3.43 -4.87 -0.36
CA LYS A 37 -3.66 -6.27 -0.65
C LYS A 37 -4.86 -6.74 0.15
N ALA A 38 -5.94 -7.07 -0.55
CA ALA A 38 -7.17 -7.54 0.08
C ALA A 38 -7.39 -9.02 -0.22
N ARG A 39 -7.90 -9.75 0.75
CA ARG A 39 -8.32 -11.14 0.56
C ARG A 39 -9.53 -11.45 1.41
N SER A 40 -10.31 -12.43 0.94
CA SER A 40 -11.43 -12.96 1.70
C SER A 40 -10.95 -14.19 2.48
N VAL A 41 -11.37 -14.31 3.73
CA VAL A 41 -11.05 -15.44 4.58
C VAL A 41 -12.32 -16.22 4.85
N ARG A 42 -12.32 -17.51 4.51
CA ARG A 42 -13.47 -18.39 4.72
C ARG A 42 -13.47 -18.94 6.15
N PRO A 43 -14.67 -19.23 6.70
CA PRO A 43 -14.75 -19.89 8.01
C PRO A 43 -13.92 -21.17 8.02
N GLY A 44 -13.16 -21.39 9.07
CA GLY A 44 -12.29 -22.55 9.21
C GLY A 44 -10.95 -22.48 8.48
N TYR A 45 -10.72 -21.44 7.70
CA TYR A 45 -9.47 -21.22 6.98
C TYR A 45 -8.80 -19.95 7.47
N ASP A 46 -8.52 -19.89 8.75
CA ASP A 46 -7.84 -18.73 9.32
C ASP A 46 -6.32 -18.87 9.14
N GLN A 47 -5.89 -18.68 7.89
CA GLN A 47 -4.46 -18.70 7.61
C GLN A 47 -3.87 -17.33 7.89
N PRO A 48 -2.67 -17.28 8.46
CA PRO A 48 -2.00 -16.00 8.65
C PRO A 48 -1.75 -15.34 7.30
N PHE A 49 -1.82 -14.02 7.27
CA PHE A 49 -1.48 -13.25 6.08
C PHE A 49 -0.01 -13.50 5.74
N ALA A 50 0.29 -13.72 4.46
CA ALA A 50 1.67 -13.91 4.04
C ALA A 50 2.50 -12.68 4.41
N PRO A 51 3.76 -12.87 4.82
CA PRO A 51 4.64 -11.72 5.07
C PRO A 51 4.70 -10.80 3.85
N PRO A 52 4.87 -9.49 4.04
CA PRO A 52 4.91 -8.54 2.93
C PRO A 52 5.94 -8.90 1.86
N GLU A 53 7.06 -9.49 2.26
CA GLU A 53 8.11 -9.93 1.35
C GLU A 53 7.64 -11.03 0.40
N GLU A 54 6.67 -11.84 0.82
CA GLU A 54 6.09 -12.90 -0.01
C GLU A 54 4.93 -12.37 -0.86
N ALA A 55 4.23 -11.34 -0.37
CA ALA A 55 3.11 -10.75 -1.09
C ALA A 55 3.55 -9.89 -2.28
N VAL A 56 4.78 -9.41 -2.25
CA VAL A 56 5.35 -8.53 -3.28
C VAL A 56 6.55 -9.22 -3.90
N ASP A 57 6.37 -9.85 -5.05
CA ASP A 57 7.46 -10.50 -5.76
C ASP A 57 8.36 -9.47 -6.46
N GLN A 58 9.41 -9.95 -7.11
CA GLN A 58 10.39 -9.07 -7.75
C GLN A 58 9.79 -8.21 -8.85
N ASP A 59 8.90 -8.76 -9.66
CA ASP A 59 8.25 -8.00 -10.73
C ASP A 59 7.38 -6.89 -10.16
N LYS A 60 6.63 -7.19 -9.11
CA LYS A 60 5.79 -6.20 -8.43
C LYS A 60 6.64 -5.10 -7.80
N LYS A 61 7.75 -5.49 -7.19
CA LYS A 61 8.69 -4.55 -6.58
C LYS A 61 9.25 -3.58 -7.62
N GLU A 62 9.69 -4.09 -8.76
CA GLU A 62 10.21 -3.26 -9.86
C GLU A 62 9.14 -2.30 -10.36
N LYS A 63 7.90 -2.79 -10.49
CA LYS A 63 6.78 -1.97 -10.91
C LYS A 63 6.52 -0.82 -9.94
N LEU A 64 6.55 -1.11 -8.64
CA LEU A 64 6.35 -0.09 -7.62
C LEU A 64 7.45 0.97 -7.65
N ILE A 65 8.68 0.56 -7.90
CA ILE A 65 9.81 1.50 -8.02
C ILE A 65 9.61 2.40 -9.24
N GLU A 66 9.18 1.85 -10.38
CA GLU A 66 8.89 2.66 -11.57
C GLU A 66 7.78 3.67 -11.32
N LEU A 67 6.73 3.25 -10.63
CA LEU A 67 5.62 4.12 -10.25
C LEU A 67 6.10 5.25 -9.33
N MET A 68 6.96 4.92 -8.37
CA MET A 68 7.54 5.90 -7.47
C MET A 68 8.33 6.96 -8.25
N LEU A 69 9.19 6.53 -9.17
CA LEU A 69 10.01 7.44 -9.95
C LEU A 69 9.16 8.35 -10.83
N GLU A 70 8.12 7.81 -11.44
CA GLU A 70 7.22 8.62 -12.26
C GLU A 70 6.46 9.63 -11.41
N LEU A 71 5.98 9.22 -10.23
CA LEU A 71 5.27 10.10 -9.31
C LEU A 71 6.15 11.25 -8.86
N ARG A 72 7.39 10.97 -8.51
CA ARG A 72 8.35 11.99 -8.09
C ARG A 72 8.60 13.02 -9.18
N ARG A 73 8.71 12.58 -10.43
CA ARG A 73 8.88 13.50 -11.56
C ARG A 73 7.66 14.40 -11.73
N ARG A 74 6.46 13.85 -11.59
CA ARG A 74 5.21 14.61 -11.75
C ARG A 74 5.06 15.70 -10.69
N HIS A 75 5.43 15.39 -9.46
CA HIS A 75 5.25 16.32 -8.34
C HIS A 75 6.46 17.21 -8.08
N ARG A 76 7.51 17.09 -8.88
CA ARG A 76 8.72 17.88 -8.77
C ARG A 76 9.36 17.87 -7.38
N ASN A 77 9.11 16.84 -6.60
CA ASN A 77 9.64 16.67 -5.25
C ASN A 77 10.75 15.63 -5.23
N LEU A 78 11.75 15.83 -6.11
CA LEU A 78 12.82 14.84 -6.29
C LEU A 78 13.68 14.64 -5.04
N ASP A 79 13.78 15.67 -4.19
CA ASP A 79 14.58 15.61 -2.97
C ASP A 79 13.84 14.96 -1.80
N ARG A 80 12.58 14.69 -1.97
CA ARG A 80 11.72 14.17 -0.93
C ARG A 80 11.86 12.64 -0.85
N PRO A 81 12.26 12.08 0.31
CA PRO A 81 12.34 10.62 0.42
C PRO A 81 10.98 9.97 0.17
N THR A 82 11.01 8.76 -0.35
CA THR A 82 9.81 8.00 -0.65
C THR A 82 9.88 6.64 0.02
N ARG A 83 8.78 6.26 0.65
CA ARG A 83 8.64 4.95 1.29
C ARG A 83 7.47 4.22 0.64
N ILE A 84 7.60 2.91 0.49
CA ILE A 84 6.53 2.08 -0.04
C ILE A 84 6.02 1.18 1.08
N ASP A 85 4.75 1.36 1.42
CA ASP A 85 4.08 0.58 2.45
C ASP A 85 3.10 -0.41 1.83
N VAL A 86 2.86 -1.50 2.51
CA VAL A 86 1.84 -2.47 2.13
C VAL A 86 0.77 -2.51 3.23
N VAL A 87 -0.48 -2.44 2.83
CA VAL A 87 -1.61 -2.59 3.74
C VAL A 87 -2.35 -3.87 3.36
N GLY A 88 -2.43 -4.79 4.31
CA GLY A 88 -3.19 -6.01 4.15
C GLY A 88 -4.59 -5.84 4.72
N VAL A 89 -5.60 -6.22 3.95
CA VAL A 89 -6.99 -6.19 4.37
C VAL A 89 -7.55 -7.59 4.30
N ASP A 90 -7.86 -8.18 5.46
CA ASP A 90 -8.52 -9.49 5.53
C ASP A 90 -10.00 -9.26 5.78
N VAL A 91 -10.84 -9.77 4.90
CA VAL A 91 -12.29 -9.71 5.03
C VAL A 91 -12.78 -11.09 5.44
N PHE A 92 -13.23 -11.21 6.68
CA PHE A 92 -13.74 -12.47 7.22
C PHE A 92 -15.24 -12.59 6.97
N GLU A 93 -15.67 -13.75 6.49
CA GLU A 93 -17.08 -14.06 6.22
C GLU A 93 -17.79 -12.95 5.42
N PRO A 94 -17.25 -12.60 4.23
CA PRO A 94 -17.81 -11.49 3.46
C PRO A 94 -19.25 -11.74 3.05
N GLY A 95 -20.07 -10.68 3.08
CA GLY A 95 -21.47 -10.76 2.69
C GLY A 95 -22.39 -11.34 3.74
N THR A 96 -21.88 -11.66 4.92
CA THR A 96 -22.70 -12.20 6.02
C THR A 96 -22.80 -11.18 7.14
N TRP A 97 -23.72 -11.41 8.10
CA TRP A 97 -23.86 -10.54 9.26
C TRP A 97 -22.65 -10.64 10.21
N ARG A 98 -21.78 -11.64 10.03
CA ARG A 98 -20.54 -11.84 10.79
C ARG A 98 -19.34 -11.24 10.09
N GLU A 99 -19.53 -10.53 9.00
CA GLU A 99 -18.43 -9.93 8.27
C GLU A 99 -17.63 -9.01 9.19
N ARG A 100 -16.32 -9.17 9.16
CA ARG A 100 -15.40 -8.30 9.88
C ARG A 100 -14.14 -8.13 9.08
N VAL A 101 -13.46 -7.03 9.34
CA VAL A 101 -12.26 -6.66 8.57
C VAL A 101 -11.10 -6.49 9.52
N ARG A 102 -9.95 -7.06 9.16
CA ARG A 102 -8.69 -6.86 9.87
C ARG A 102 -7.72 -6.15 8.94
N ILE A 103 -7.16 -5.04 9.41
CA ILE A 103 -6.22 -4.25 8.64
C ILE A 103 -4.85 -4.34 9.28
N ARG A 104 -3.83 -4.60 8.46
CA ARG A 104 -2.43 -4.64 8.88
C ARG A 104 -1.63 -3.69 8.01
N HIS A 105 -0.83 -2.85 8.63
CA HIS A 105 -0.02 -1.86 7.94
C HIS A 105 1.47 -2.21 8.11
N TYR A 106 2.15 -2.41 7.01
CA TYR A 106 3.57 -2.75 6.99
C TYR A 106 4.36 -1.59 6.40
N GLU A 107 4.96 -0.80 7.28
CA GLU A 107 5.73 0.37 6.88
C GLU A 107 7.06 -0.03 6.26
N GLY A 108 7.39 0.63 5.13
CA GLY A 108 8.65 0.36 4.43
C GLY A 108 8.79 -1.08 3.98
N ALA A 109 7.68 -1.73 3.64
CA ALA A 109 7.67 -3.15 3.29
C ALA A 109 8.46 -3.46 2.02
N VAL A 110 8.62 -2.50 1.13
CA VAL A 110 9.40 -2.64 -0.10
C VAL A 110 10.64 -1.78 0.01
N LYS A 111 11.80 -2.40 -0.01
CA LYS A 111 13.08 -1.68 0.02
C LYS A 111 13.40 -1.11 -1.35
N VAL A 112 13.77 0.13 -1.35
CA VAL A 112 14.10 0.86 -2.58
C VAL A 112 15.59 1.12 -2.65
#